data_ef0882467a0283622919e9140bc0adcd
#
_entry.id   ef0882467a0283622919e9140bc0adcd
#
_cell.length_a   1.000
_cell.length_b   1.000
_cell.length_c   1.000
_cell.angle_alpha   90.00
_cell.angle_beta   90.00
_cell.angle_gamma   90.00
#
_symmetry.space_group_name_H-M   'P 1'
#
loop_
_entity.id
_entity.type
_entity.pdbx_description
1 polymer ?
#
loop_
_entity_poly.entity_id
_entity_poly.type
_entity_poly.pdbx_seq_one_letter_code
_entity_poly.pdbx_strand_id
1 'polypeptide(L)'
;MTGLRWAHQAARCVTALLLASCAGPPLTLYTLYTLGPALDAAPLGRRALVIEVSRVSLPNAFDTEDILVRHGSVLRRSAQGRWASRLSSGITGLLAARLAQRRPDALVTVQPQIEAPAYRVLVNISQLDVTAEGTAAVEADWQVVPGNLALSPQRYRGAFSATGAVATDQDVVTLEGAVLDQLAKRIGDVSLK
;
A
#
# COMPACT_ATOMS: atom_id res chain seq x y z
N MET A 1 44.43 -29.91 -42.00
CA MET A 1 44.47 -29.09 -40.76
C MET A 1 43.25 -28.20 -40.59
N THR A 2 42.13 -28.51 -41.21
CA THR A 2 40.90 -27.67 -41.22
C THR A 2 39.82 -28.12 -40.24
N GLY A 3 39.88 -29.33 -39.69
CA GLY A 3 38.84 -29.85 -38.78
C GLY A 3 38.88 -29.32 -37.35
N LEU A 4 40.02 -28.86 -36.86
CA LEU A 4 40.18 -28.46 -35.46
C LEU A 4 39.62 -27.05 -35.15
N ARG A 5 39.56 -26.20 -36.17
CA ARG A 5 38.97 -24.82 -36.02
C ARG A 5 37.46 -24.81 -35.89
N TRP A 6 36.77 -25.74 -36.51
CA TRP A 6 35.27 -25.85 -36.43
C TRP A 6 34.81 -26.33 -35.07
N ALA A 7 35.54 -27.23 -34.42
CA ALA A 7 35.20 -27.72 -33.09
C ALA A 7 35.28 -26.62 -32.03
N HIS A 8 36.22 -25.69 -32.10
CA HIS A 8 36.36 -24.58 -31.16
C HIS A 8 35.27 -23.50 -31.36
N GLN A 9 34.80 -23.30 -32.60
CA GLN A 9 33.70 -22.34 -32.84
C GLN A 9 32.36 -22.90 -32.37
N ALA A 10 32.08 -24.17 -32.58
CA ALA A 10 30.86 -24.82 -32.08
C ALA A 10 30.80 -24.80 -30.53
N ALA A 11 31.91 -25.09 -29.86
CA ALA A 11 32.02 -25.06 -28.40
C ALA A 11 31.74 -23.65 -27.82
N ARG A 12 32.23 -22.58 -28.48
CA ARG A 12 32.00 -21.18 -28.06
C ARG A 12 30.54 -20.76 -28.21
N CYS A 13 29.85 -21.20 -29.24
CA CYS A 13 28.43 -20.90 -29.43
C CYS A 13 27.52 -21.61 -28.39
N VAL A 14 27.85 -22.84 -28.01
CA VAL A 14 27.10 -23.59 -26.99
C VAL A 14 27.27 -22.97 -25.60
N THR A 15 28.50 -22.49 -25.28
CA THR A 15 28.74 -21.82 -23.98
C THR A 15 28.01 -20.47 -23.89
N ALA A 16 27.92 -19.72 -25.01
CA ALA A 16 27.16 -18.46 -25.02
C ALA A 16 25.66 -18.65 -24.88
N LEU A 17 25.08 -19.73 -25.42
CA LEU A 17 23.65 -20.03 -25.25
C LEU A 17 23.28 -20.41 -23.82
N LEU A 18 24.19 -21.05 -23.05
CA LEU A 18 23.92 -21.45 -21.67
C LEU A 18 23.92 -20.27 -20.67
N LEU A 19 24.53 -19.15 -21.02
CA LEU A 19 24.58 -17.95 -20.18
C LEU A 19 23.33 -17.05 -20.34
N ALA A 20 22.54 -17.22 -21.39
CA ALA A 20 21.35 -16.42 -21.65
C ALA A 20 20.11 -16.84 -20.85
N SER A 21 20.14 -17.98 -20.16
CA SER A 21 18.96 -18.54 -19.49
C SER A 21 18.81 -18.19 -18.00
N CYS A 22 19.65 -17.28 -17.44
CA CYS A 22 19.58 -16.88 -16.03
C CYS A 22 18.82 -15.57 -15.78
N ALA A 23 18.24 -14.93 -16.80
CA ALA A 23 17.38 -13.79 -16.58
C ALA A 23 16.00 -14.30 -16.14
N GLY A 24 15.75 -14.33 -14.83
CA GLY A 24 14.40 -14.53 -14.30
C GLY A 24 13.42 -13.46 -14.84
N PRO A 25 12.12 -13.74 -14.82
CA PRO A 25 11.15 -12.75 -15.25
C PRO A 25 11.31 -11.46 -14.46
N PRO A 26 11.10 -10.27 -15.09
CA PRO A 26 11.26 -9.00 -14.42
C PRO A 26 10.25 -8.86 -13.26
N LEU A 27 10.69 -8.22 -12.16
CA LEU A 27 9.83 -7.89 -11.06
C LEU A 27 8.86 -6.78 -11.47
N THR A 28 7.58 -6.96 -11.12
CA THR A 28 6.54 -5.97 -11.29
C THR A 28 6.28 -5.27 -9.97
N LEU A 29 6.34 -3.92 -9.96
CA LEU A 29 6.07 -3.12 -8.79
C LEU A 29 4.65 -2.58 -8.83
N TYR A 30 3.92 -2.75 -7.73
CA TYR A 30 2.54 -2.32 -7.55
C TYR A 30 2.44 -1.22 -6.50
N THR A 31 1.46 -0.34 -6.67
CA THR A 31 1.12 0.70 -5.68
C THR A 31 -0.34 0.54 -5.29
N LEU A 32 -0.68 0.81 -4.03
CA LEU A 32 -2.06 0.77 -3.52
C LEU A 32 -2.92 1.94 -4.03
N TYR A 33 -2.28 3.02 -4.47
CA TYR A 33 -2.98 4.18 -5.00
C TYR A 33 -2.22 4.72 -6.20
N THR A 34 -2.97 5.18 -7.18
CA THR A 34 -2.43 6.02 -8.26
C THR A 34 -2.64 7.48 -7.88
N LEU A 35 -1.69 8.33 -8.23
CA LEU A 35 -1.93 9.77 -8.18
C LEU A 35 -3.16 10.04 -9.07
N GLY A 36 -4.22 10.54 -8.46
CA GLY A 36 -5.38 11.02 -9.19
C GLY A 36 -5.00 12.16 -10.15
N PRO A 37 -5.93 12.62 -10.99
CA PRO A 37 -5.70 13.83 -11.78
C PRO A 37 -5.23 14.93 -10.83
N ALA A 38 -4.22 15.69 -11.27
CA ALA A 38 -3.67 16.78 -10.49
C ALA A 38 -4.85 17.64 -9.99
N LEU A 39 -4.97 17.79 -8.69
CA LEU A 39 -5.90 18.76 -8.13
C LEU A 39 -5.43 20.10 -8.68
N ASP A 40 -6.34 20.86 -9.29
CA ASP A 40 -6.03 22.23 -9.64
C ASP A 40 -5.44 22.91 -8.42
N ALA A 41 -4.24 23.50 -8.61
CA ALA A 41 -3.51 24.14 -7.52
C ALA A 41 -4.28 25.38 -7.04
N ALA A 42 -5.30 25.17 -6.22
CA ALA A 42 -6.01 26.22 -5.54
C ALA A 42 -5.26 26.56 -4.25
N PRO A 43 -4.98 27.84 -3.95
CA PRO A 43 -4.37 28.21 -2.68
C PRO A 43 -5.34 27.83 -1.55
N LEU A 44 -4.88 26.97 -0.65
CA LEU A 44 -5.57 26.76 0.61
C LEU A 44 -5.56 28.08 1.40
N GLY A 45 -6.72 28.42 1.98
CA GLY A 45 -6.82 29.61 2.83
C GLY A 45 -5.79 29.56 3.97
N ARG A 46 -5.31 30.72 4.44
CA ARG A 46 -4.31 30.83 5.52
C ARG A 46 -4.72 30.09 6.83
N ARG A 47 -5.99 29.74 6.97
CA ARG A 47 -6.55 29.01 8.12
C ARG A 47 -7.01 27.60 7.76
N ALA A 48 -6.57 27.07 6.61
CA ALA A 48 -6.90 25.70 6.25
C ALA A 48 -6.45 24.73 7.36
N LEU A 49 -7.32 23.79 7.68
CA LEU A 49 -6.99 22.77 8.67
C LEU A 49 -5.87 21.88 8.15
N VAL A 50 -4.90 21.61 9.00
CA VAL A 50 -3.84 20.63 8.72
C VAL A 50 -4.22 19.32 9.38
N ILE A 51 -4.32 18.25 8.60
CA ILE A 51 -4.60 16.89 9.05
C ILE A 51 -3.37 16.03 8.74
N GLU A 52 -2.72 15.57 9.78
CA GLU A 52 -1.58 14.66 9.66
C GLU A 52 -2.08 13.21 9.74
N VAL A 53 -1.78 12.40 8.72
CA VAL A 53 -1.95 10.96 8.78
C VAL A 53 -0.61 10.35 9.17
N SER A 54 -0.51 9.88 10.40
CA SER A 54 0.68 9.21 10.89
C SER A 54 0.88 7.86 10.20
N ARG A 55 2.13 7.41 10.13
CA ARG A 55 2.44 6.10 9.55
C ARG A 55 1.58 5.02 10.19
N VAL A 56 0.90 4.24 9.36
CA VAL A 56 0.06 3.12 9.80
C VAL A 56 0.92 2.05 10.47
N SER A 57 0.46 1.54 11.59
CA SER A 57 1.06 0.38 12.26
C SER A 57 0.45 -0.90 11.70
N LEU A 58 1.30 -1.88 11.38
CA LEU A 58 0.94 -3.22 10.91
C LEU A 58 1.72 -4.28 11.69
N PRO A 59 1.19 -5.50 11.83
CA PRO A 59 1.99 -6.64 12.28
C PRO A 59 3.19 -6.85 11.35
N ASN A 60 4.37 -7.13 11.93
CA ASN A 60 5.62 -7.27 11.19
C ASN A 60 5.56 -8.30 10.04
N ALA A 61 4.73 -9.34 10.19
CA ALA A 61 4.56 -10.37 9.16
C ALA A 61 3.98 -9.81 7.85
N PHE A 62 3.22 -8.70 7.91
CA PHE A 62 2.58 -8.07 6.77
C PHE A 62 3.27 -6.76 6.34
N ASP A 63 4.05 -6.12 7.21
CA ASP A 63 4.76 -4.87 6.85
C ASP A 63 6.01 -5.15 6.02
N THR A 64 5.80 -5.70 4.84
CA THR A 64 6.83 -6.06 3.86
C THR A 64 6.57 -5.39 2.51
N GLU A 65 7.45 -5.64 1.55
CA GLU A 65 7.24 -5.30 0.14
C GLU A 65 6.68 -6.50 -0.65
N ASP A 66 6.47 -7.64 -0.01
CA ASP A 66 5.91 -8.81 -0.66
C ASP A 66 4.39 -8.69 -0.81
N ILE A 67 3.86 -9.07 -1.97
CA ILE A 67 2.44 -9.35 -2.14
C ILE A 67 2.18 -10.74 -1.57
N LEU A 68 1.35 -10.81 -0.54
CA LEU A 68 1.12 -12.03 0.25
C LEU A 68 -0.31 -12.53 0.04
N VAL A 69 -0.45 -13.85 -0.14
CA VAL A 69 -1.75 -14.54 -0.17
C VAL A 69 -1.71 -15.69 0.82
N ARG A 70 -2.75 -15.82 1.62
CA ARG A 70 -2.92 -16.89 2.59
C ARG A 70 -3.52 -18.13 1.97
N HIS A 71 -2.85 -19.27 2.17
CA HIS A 71 -3.34 -20.61 1.84
C HIS A 71 -3.46 -21.42 3.14
N GLY A 72 -4.62 -21.44 3.74
CA GLY A 72 -4.80 -22.02 5.08
C GLY A 72 -3.94 -21.31 6.12
N SER A 73 -3.02 -22.01 6.77
CA SER A 73 -2.08 -21.42 7.76
C SER A 73 -0.80 -20.84 7.14
N VAL A 74 -0.60 -20.98 5.81
CA VAL A 74 0.65 -20.58 5.15
C VAL A 74 0.46 -19.26 4.39
N LEU A 75 1.35 -18.30 4.62
CA LEU A 75 1.48 -17.11 3.79
C LEU A 75 2.43 -17.40 2.62
N ARG A 76 1.94 -17.23 1.39
CA ARG A 76 2.73 -17.33 0.18
C ARG A 76 2.97 -15.95 -0.40
N ARG A 77 4.21 -15.67 -0.76
CA ARG A 77 4.57 -14.45 -1.48
C ARG A 77 4.47 -14.65 -2.98
N SER A 78 4.13 -13.60 -3.70
CA SER A 78 4.24 -13.59 -5.16
C SER A 78 5.70 -13.84 -5.60
N ALA A 79 5.85 -14.54 -6.71
CA ALA A 79 7.16 -14.77 -7.32
C ALA A 79 7.69 -13.52 -8.06
N GLN A 80 6.80 -12.69 -8.60
CA GLN A 80 7.13 -11.60 -9.51
C GLN A 80 6.63 -10.23 -9.07
N GLY A 81 5.53 -10.18 -8.29
CA GLY A 81 4.94 -8.95 -7.79
C GLY A 81 5.54 -8.50 -6.46
N ARG A 82 5.72 -7.18 -6.34
CA ARG A 82 6.12 -6.52 -5.09
C ARG A 82 5.38 -5.21 -4.94
N TRP A 83 5.16 -4.83 -3.71
CA TRP A 83 4.80 -3.44 -3.42
C TRP A 83 5.98 -2.52 -3.73
N ALA A 84 5.73 -1.35 -4.31
CA ALA A 84 6.75 -0.35 -4.61
C ALA A 84 7.36 0.30 -3.35
N SER A 85 6.74 0.05 -2.19
CA SER A 85 7.22 0.47 -0.87
C SER A 85 6.68 -0.49 0.19
N ARG A 86 7.21 -0.43 1.42
CA ARG A 86 6.62 -1.16 2.54
C ARG A 86 5.12 -0.91 2.64
N LEU A 87 4.36 -1.96 2.91
CA LEU A 87 2.90 -1.93 2.91
C LEU A 87 2.33 -0.86 3.84
N SER A 88 2.91 -0.67 5.04
CA SER A 88 2.53 0.42 5.95
C SER A 88 2.64 1.80 5.32
N SER A 89 3.67 2.06 4.51
CA SER A 89 3.85 3.33 3.80
C SER A 89 2.82 3.48 2.68
N GLY A 90 2.57 2.41 1.92
CA GLY A 90 1.56 2.38 0.86
C GLY A 90 0.16 2.67 1.40
N ILE A 91 -0.22 2.01 2.50
CA ILE A 91 -1.52 2.24 3.17
C ILE A 91 -1.61 3.67 3.71
N THR A 92 -0.55 4.18 4.34
CA THR A 92 -0.54 5.57 4.84
C THR A 92 -0.80 6.56 3.71
N GLY A 93 -0.14 6.37 2.56
CA GLY A 93 -0.37 7.19 1.37
C GLY A 93 -1.79 7.07 0.82
N LEU A 94 -2.35 5.85 0.75
CA LEU A 94 -3.74 5.62 0.36
C LEU A 94 -4.71 6.37 1.27
N LEU A 95 -4.59 6.21 2.59
CA LEU A 95 -5.47 6.87 3.55
C LEU A 95 -5.39 8.39 3.43
N ALA A 96 -4.18 8.96 3.30
CA ALA A 96 -3.99 10.39 3.12
C ALA A 96 -4.63 10.89 1.82
N ALA A 97 -4.44 10.18 0.70
CA ALA A 97 -5.03 10.53 -0.59
C ALA A 97 -6.57 10.50 -0.53
N ARG A 98 -7.16 9.46 0.07
CA ARG A 98 -8.62 9.35 0.22
C ARG A 98 -9.19 10.42 1.15
N LEU A 99 -8.48 10.73 2.23
CA LEU A 99 -8.89 11.80 3.14
C LEU A 99 -8.80 13.17 2.47
N ALA A 100 -7.74 13.45 1.69
CA ALA A 100 -7.60 14.68 0.91
C ALA A 100 -8.75 14.86 -0.10
N GLN A 101 -9.15 13.80 -0.79
CA GLN A 101 -10.30 13.83 -1.71
C GLN A 101 -11.61 14.20 -1.00
N ARG A 102 -11.79 13.81 0.27
CA ARG A 102 -12.99 14.09 1.07
C ARG A 102 -12.94 15.45 1.78
N ARG A 103 -11.75 15.98 1.96
CA ARG A 103 -11.48 17.24 2.67
C ARG A 103 -10.65 18.18 1.80
N PRO A 104 -11.23 18.65 0.67
CA PRO A 104 -10.54 19.59 -0.22
C PRO A 104 -10.27 20.95 0.45
N ASP A 105 -10.93 21.22 1.59
CA ASP A 105 -10.75 22.39 2.43
C ASP A 105 -9.54 22.30 3.38
N ALA A 106 -8.92 21.11 3.50
CA ALA A 106 -7.85 20.83 4.44
C ALA A 106 -6.55 20.43 3.71
N LEU A 107 -5.42 20.74 4.33
CA LEU A 107 -4.13 20.17 3.96
C LEU A 107 -3.97 18.81 4.64
N VAL A 108 -4.09 17.74 3.87
CA VAL A 108 -3.81 16.39 4.37
C VAL A 108 -2.37 16.03 4.04
N THR A 109 -1.59 15.63 5.04
CA THR A 109 -0.16 15.34 4.90
C THR A 109 0.23 14.06 5.65
N VAL A 110 1.26 13.37 5.15
CA VAL A 110 1.92 12.26 5.83
C VAL A 110 3.26 12.67 6.44
N GLN A 111 3.66 13.92 6.21
CA GLN A 111 4.91 14.48 6.72
C GLN A 111 4.61 15.36 7.94
N PRO A 112 5.43 15.25 8.99
CA PRO A 112 5.34 16.19 10.12
C PRO A 112 5.47 17.63 9.62
N GLN A 113 4.64 18.50 10.14
CA GLN A 113 4.68 19.94 9.83
C GLN A 113 5.38 20.71 10.97
N ILE A 114 5.88 21.91 10.68
CA ILE A 114 6.50 22.79 11.67
C ILE A 114 5.46 23.21 12.72
N GLU A 115 4.25 23.54 12.27
CA GLU A 115 3.12 23.83 13.14
C GLU A 115 2.38 22.55 13.52
N ALA A 116 1.86 22.49 14.75
CA ALA A 116 1.07 21.35 15.18
C ALA A 116 -0.17 21.20 14.30
N PRO A 117 -0.48 20.00 13.79
CA PRO A 117 -1.65 19.78 12.98
C PRO A 117 -2.92 20.00 13.80
N ALA A 118 -3.99 20.46 13.15
CA ALA A 118 -5.30 20.59 13.79
C ALA A 118 -5.83 19.22 14.25
N TYR A 119 -5.53 18.18 13.47
CA TYR A 119 -5.85 16.78 13.79
C TYR A 119 -4.75 15.85 13.34
N ARG A 120 -4.51 14.83 14.15
CA ARG A 120 -3.65 13.69 13.79
C ARG A 120 -4.48 12.40 13.74
N VAL A 121 -4.38 11.68 12.64
CA VAL A 121 -5.01 10.37 12.45
C VAL A 121 -3.97 9.28 12.70
N LEU A 122 -4.20 8.46 13.71
CA LEU A 122 -3.38 7.30 14.06
C LEU A 122 -4.17 6.05 13.71
N VAL A 123 -3.59 5.13 12.93
CA VAL A 123 -4.24 3.88 12.51
C VAL A 123 -3.35 2.70 12.87
N ASN A 124 -3.92 1.74 13.57
CA ASN A 124 -3.31 0.46 13.86
C ASN A 124 -4.14 -0.64 13.20
N ILE A 125 -3.55 -1.35 12.26
CA ILE A 125 -4.16 -2.51 11.63
C ILE A 125 -3.68 -3.74 12.39
N SER A 126 -4.60 -4.43 13.05
CA SER A 126 -4.32 -5.66 13.80
C SER A 126 -4.34 -6.90 12.92
N GLN A 127 -5.12 -6.87 11.83
CA GLN A 127 -5.20 -7.95 10.84
C GLN A 127 -5.36 -7.35 9.45
N LEU A 128 -4.58 -7.87 8.50
CA LEU A 128 -4.75 -7.62 7.06
C LEU A 128 -4.42 -8.93 6.35
N ASP A 129 -5.37 -9.46 5.62
CA ASP A 129 -5.24 -10.80 5.02
C ASP A 129 -5.97 -10.87 3.69
N VAL A 130 -5.33 -11.49 2.70
CA VAL A 130 -5.95 -11.88 1.43
C VAL A 130 -5.82 -13.38 1.32
N THR A 131 -6.95 -14.08 1.19
CA THR A 131 -6.96 -15.54 1.11
C THR A 131 -7.02 -16.04 -0.32
N ALA A 132 -6.55 -17.27 -0.55
CA ALA A 132 -6.58 -17.91 -1.85
C ALA A 132 -8.02 -18.17 -2.37
N GLU A 133 -8.99 -18.16 -1.45
CA GLU A 133 -10.42 -18.29 -1.76
C GLU A 133 -11.05 -16.97 -2.25
N GLY A 134 -10.24 -15.89 -2.35
CA GLY A 134 -10.68 -14.60 -2.87
C GLY A 134 -11.38 -13.71 -1.84
N THR A 135 -10.99 -13.80 -0.58
CA THR A 135 -11.47 -12.88 0.46
C THR A 135 -10.33 -12.03 0.97
N ALA A 136 -10.49 -10.70 0.97
CA ALA A 136 -9.65 -9.79 1.71
C ALA A 136 -10.37 -9.32 2.98
N ALA A 137 -9.65 -9.24 4.10
CA ALA A 137 -10.17 -8.77 5.38
C ALA A 137 -9.15 -7.84 6.04
N VAL A 138 -9.65 -6.78 6.69
CA VAL A 138 -8.87 -5.87 7.52
C VAL A 138 -9.58 -5.61 8.83
N GLU A 139 -8.86 -5.74 9.94
CA GLU A 139 -9.29 -5.26 11.25
C GLU A 139 -8.36 -4.14 11.70
N ALA A 140 -8.95 -3.04 12.12
CA ALA A 140 -8.20 -1.86 12.52
C ALA A 140 -8.87 -1.13 13.67
N ASP A 141 -8.05 -0.49 14.48
CA ASP A 141 -8.44 0.58 15.38
C ASP A 141 -7.77 1.88 14.95
N TRP A 142 -8.49 2.99 15.12
CA TRP A 142 -7.94 4.30 14.80
C TRP A 142 -8.36 5.37 15.78
N GLN A 143 -7.56 6.39 15.86
CA GLN A 143 -7.79 7.55 16.70
C GLN A 143 -7.68 8.82 15.88
N VAL A 144 -8.57 9.76 16.13
CA VAL A 144 -8.46 11.13 15.67
C VAL A 144 -8.11 11.99 16.88
N VAL A 145 -6.90 12.47 16.90
CA VAL A 145 -6.32 13.25 18.00
C VAL A 145 -6.34 14.72 17.63
N PRO A 146 -7.13 15.57 18.31
CA PRO A 146 -7.10 17.00 18.07
C PRO A 146 -5.79 17.62 18.56
N GLY A 147 -5.27 18.60 17.83
CA GLY A 147 -4.12 19.41 18.26
C GLY A 147 -4.43 20.27 19.48
N ASN A 148 -5.69 20.62 19.71
CA ASN A 148 -6.13 21.27 20.92
C ASN A 148 -6.23 20.25 22.07
N LEU A 149 -5.33 20.34 23.04
CA LEU A 149 -5.24 19.45 24.20
C LEU A 149 -6.46 19.51 25.15
N ALA A 150 -7.32 20.51 25.01
CA ALA A 150 -8.59 20.56 25.77
C ALA A 150 -9.65 19.62 25.22
N LEU A 151 -9.46 19.08 24.00
CA LEU A 151 -10.36 18.15 23.38
C LEU A 151 -9.88 16.70 23.56
N SER A 152 -10.80 15.80 23.80
CA SER A 152 -10.46 14.36 23.93
C SER A 152 -10.30 13.68 22.57
N PRO A 153 -9.32 12.77 22.42
CA PRO A 153 -9.21 11.93 21.22
C PRO A 153 -10.45 11.08 21.00
N GLN A 154 -10.87 11.00 19.76
CA GLN A 154 -11.93 10.08 19.35
C GLN A 154 -11.31 8.74 18.93
N ARG A 155 -11.88 7.63 19.41
CA ARG A 155 -11.35 6.28 19.16
C ARG A 155 -12.39 5.41 18.50
N TYR A 156 -11.96 4.61 17.54
CA TYR A 156 -12.82 3.76 16.73
C TYR A 156 -12.17 2.40 16.51
N ARG A 157 -12.99 1.42 16.21
CA ARG A 157 -12.59 0.09 15.76
C ARG A 157 -13.53 -0.35 14.65
N GLY A 158 -13.01 -1.12 13.69
CA GLY A 158 -13.81 -1.70 12.62
C GLY A 158 -13.14 -2.90 12.00
N ALA A 159 -13.97 -3.75 11.41
CA ALA A 159 -13.57 -4.86 10.56
C ALA A 159 -14.26 -4.69 9.20
N PHE A 160 -13.53 -4.90 8.14
CA PHE A 160 -13.99 -4.74 6.76
C PHE A 160 -13.57 -5.96 5.95
N SER A 161 -14.36 -6.31 4.95
CA SER A 161 -14.04 -7.40 4.05
C SER A 161 -14.51 -7.10 2.62
N ALA A 162 -13.82 -7.71 1.66
CA ALA A 162 -14.19 -7.69 0.25
C ALA A 162 -13.92 -9.07 -0.35
N THR A 163 -14.60 -9.39 -1.44
CA THR A 163 -14.39 -10.64 -2.20
C THR A 163 -14.08 -10.32 -3.64
N GLY A 164 -13.20 -11.09 -4.26
CA GLY A 164 -12.80 -10.90 -5.65
C GLY A 164 -11.82 -11.95 -6.13
N ALA A 165 -11.34 -11.79 -7.36
CA ALA A 165 -10.33 -12.67 -7.94
C ALA A 165 -8.99 -12.52 -7.22
N VAL A 166 -8.17 -13.58 -7.23
CA VAL A 166 -6.81 -13.63 -6.69
C VAL A 166 -5.88 -14.48 -7.59
N ALA A 167 -6.25 -14.62 -8.87
CA ALA A 167 -5.49 -15.42 -9.82
C ALA A 167 -4.17 -14.77 -10.23
N THR A 168 -4.11 -13.46 -10.21
CA THR A 168 -2.93 -12.63 -10.55
C THR A 168 -2.58 -11.68 -9.43
N ASP A 169 -1.32 -11.18 -9.42
CA ASP A 169 -0.91 -10.14 -8.48
C ASP A 169 -1.78 -8.89 -8.60
N GLN A 170 -2.20 -8.52 -9.82
CA GLN A 170 -3.09 -7.38 -10.03
C GLN A 170 -4.46 -7.59 -9.38
N ASP A 171 -5.00 -8.81 -9.39
CA ASP A 171 -6.25 -9.13 -8.71
C ASP A 171 -6.12 -8.95 -7.20
N VAL A 172 -5.01 -9.48 -6.62
CA VAL A 172 -4.72 -9.35 -5.18
C VAL A 172 -4.59 -7.87 -4.79
N VAL A 173 -3.84 -7.07 -5.56
CA VAL A 173 -3.68 -5.62 -5.35
C VAL A 173 -5.02 -4.90 -5.40
N THR A 174 -5.87 -5.26 -6.37
CA THR A 174 -7.21 -4.66 -6.53
C THR A 174 -8.11 -5.00 -5.34
N LEU A 175 -8.09 -6.26 -4.92
CA LEU A 175 -8.91 -6.74 -3.81
C LEU A 175 -8.46 -6.15 -2.46
N GLU A 176 -7.14 -6.07 -2.22
CA GLU A 176 -6.58 -5.44 -1.03
C GLU A 176 -6.87 -3.93 -1.01
N GLY A 177 -6.75 -3.27 -2.15
CA GLY A 177 -7.15 -1.87 -2.30
C GLY A 177 -8.63 -1.64 -1.97
N ALA A 178 -9.52 -2.53 -2.41
CA ALA A 178 -10.95 -2.41 -2.17
C ALA A 178 -11.32 -2.49 -0.67
N VAL A 179 -10.68 -3.38 0.10
CA VAL A 179 -10.93 -3.47 1.55
C VAL A 179 -10.33 -2.28 2.31
N LEU A 180 -9.16 -1.80 1.90
CA LEU A 180 -8.53 -0.62 2.49
C LEU A 180 -9.28 0.68 2.16
N ASP A 181 -9.93 0.76 1.00
CA ASP A 181 -10.82 1.87 0.65
C ASP A 181 -12.05 1.95 1.56
N GLN A 182 -12.58 0.82 2.04
CA GLN A 182 -13.66 0.80 3.04
C GLN A 182 -13.19 1.39 4.38
N LEU A 183 -11.98 1.01 4.84
CA LEU A 183 -11.36 1.60 6.02
C LEU A 183 -11.15 3.11 5.85
N ALA A 184 -10.59 3.54 4.71
CA ALA A 184 -10.35 4.95 4.39
C ALA A 184 -11.66 5.76 4.39
N LYS A 185 -12.72 5.18 3.81
CA LYS A 185 -14.06 5.78 3.85
C LYS A 185 -14.52 6.00 5.28
N ARG A 186 -14.41 4.98 6.12
CA ARG A 186 -14.87 5.05 7.51
C ARG A 186 -14.10 6.08 8.34
N ILE A 187 -12.78 6.18 8.11
CA ILE A 187 -11.95 7.23 8.75
C ILE A 187 -12.39 8.62 8.28
N GLY A 188 -12.65 8.80 6.99
CA GLY A 188 -13.06 10.07 6.41
C GLY A 188 -14.46 10.54 6.82
N ASP A 189 -15.33 9.60 7.25
CA ASP A 189 -16.68 9.92 7.75
C ASP A 189 -16.68 10.50 9.18
N VAL A 190 -15.52 10.52 9.85
CA VAL A 190 -15.39 11.09 11.19
C VAL A 190 -15.51 12.62 11.12
N SER A 191 -16.43 13.17 11.91
CA SER A 191 -16.59 14.63 12.04
C SER A 191 -15.35 15.25 12.69
N LEU A 192 -14.58 15.97 11.91
CA LEU A 192 -13.51 16.85 12.38
C LEU A 192 -14.16 18.24 12.68
N LYS A 193 -14.50 18.49 13.93
CA LYS A 193 -15.11 19.75 14.39
C LYS A 193 -14.07 20.68 15.03
#